data_d2b8810a5cb888f92539e9bc9794371e
#
_entry.id   d2b8810a5cb888f92539e9bc9794371e
#
_cell.length_a   1.000
_cell.length_b   1.000
_cell.length_c   1.000
_cell.angle_alpha   90.00
_cell.angle_beta   90.00
_cell.angle_gamma   90.00
#
_symmetry.space_group_name_H-M   'P 1'
#
loop_
_entity.id
_entity.type
_entity.pdbx_description
1 polymer ?
#
loop_
_entity_poly.entity_id
_entity_poly.type
_entity_poly.pdbx_seq_one_letter_code
_entity_poly.pdbx_strand_id
1 'polypeptide(L)'
;LLLVCMMTGTLFCNICGFSEELMARVDGWTAPLFVLFFVLSGAELDLSVLRNPSVLLIGFIYILVRSLGKYVGAYGSCALSGCGGNITKYLGITLLPQAGVALGMAITAQALTDGAVVRSVVLFSVLVYELVGPALTKRALLAAGEIQPEGRTSARTKNA
;
A
#
# COMPACT_ATOMS: atom_id res chain seq x y z
N LEU A 1 -6.78 5.19 15.76
CA LEU A 1 -5.40 4.88 16.13
C LEU A 1 -4.40 5.36 15.07
N LEU A 2 -4.53 4.95 13.80
CA LEU A 2 -3.62 5.33 12.71
C LEU A 2 -3.43 6.84 12.57
N LEU A 3 -4.53 7.60 12.53
CA LEU A 3 -4.50 9.07 12.45
C LEU A 3 -3.75 9.70 13.63
N VAL A 4 -3.95 9.18 14.83
CA VAL A 4 -3.24 9.65 16.04
C VAL A 4 -1.75 9.41 15.90
N CYS A 5 -1.33 8.22 15.46
CA CYS A 5 0.08 7.91 15.22
C CYS A 5 0.71 8.82 14.16
N MET A 6 0.00 9.10 13.07
CA MET A 6 0.46 10.01 12.02
C MET A 6 0.63 11.45 12.56
N MET A 7 -0.37 11.95 13.27
CA MET A 7 -0.30 13.29 13.88
C MET A 7 0.83 13.41 14.89
N THR A 8 0.99 12.39 15.76
CA THR A 8 2.09 12.34 16.73
C THR A 8 3.44 12.34 16.03
N GLY A 9 3.61 11.53 14.99
CA GLY A 9 4.84 11.49 14.21
C GLY A 9 5.15 12.83 13.55
N THR A 10 4.15 13.48 12.96
CA THR A 10 4.30 14.80 12.33
C THR A 10 4.71 15.85 13.35
N LEU A 11 4.06 15.91 14.51
CA LEU A 11 4.41 16.85 15.57
C LEU A 11 5.84 16.58 16.08
N PHE A 12 6.18 15.32 16.31
CA PHE A 12 7.52 14.93 16.77
C PHE A 12 8.60 15.39 15.79
N CYS A 13 8.46 15.10 14.49
CA CYS A 13 9.44 15.49 13.48
C CYS A 13 9.60 17.01 13.35
N ASN A 14 8.56 17.79 13.60
CA ASN A 14 8.63 19.25 13.48
C ASN A 14 9.10 19.98 14.76
N ILE A 15 8.91 19.37 15.93
CA ILE A 15 9.22 20.02 17.21
C ILE A 15 10.57 19.55 17.78
N CYS A 16 10.94 18.28 17.58
CA CYS A 16 12.13 17.70 18.17
C CYS A 16 13.34 17.81 17.26
N GLY A 17 14.38 18.54 17.69
CA GLY A 17 15.62 18.71 16.93
C GLY A 17 16.48 17.44 16.77
N PHE A 18 16.22 16.38 17.56
CA PHE A 18 16.91 15.08 17.47
C PHE A 18 16.07 14.00 16.78
N SER A 19 15.02 14.41 16.05
CA SER A 19 14.09 13.47 15.37
C SER A 19 14.81 12.57 14.36
N GLU A 20 15.79 13.08 13.63
CA GLU A 20 16.55 12.31 12.64
C GLU A 20 17.39 11.19 13.28
N GLU A 21 18.07 11.49 14.39
CA GLU A 21 18.89 10.50 15.12
C GLU A 21 18.00 9.38 15.69
N LEU A 22 16.85 9.75 16.27
CA LEU A 22 15.91 8.77 16.80
C LEU A 22 15.31 7.90 15.68
N MET A 23 14.91 8.51 14.56
CA MET A 23 14.40 7.76 13.41
C MET A 23 15.43 6.79 12.84
N ALA A 24 16.70 7.17 12.75
CA ALA A 24 17.77 6.27 12.31
C ALA A 24 17.92 5.05 13.23
N ARG A 25 17.71 5.21 14.53
CA ARG A 25 17.72 4.09 15.49
C ARG A 25 16.47 3.20 15.36
N VAL A 26 15.30 3.80 15.16
CA VAL A 26 14.02 3.11 15.00
C VAL A 26 14.00 2.32 13.68
N ASP A 27 14.63 2.82 12.62
CA ASP A 27 14.69 2.13 11.32
C ASP A 27 15.29 0.72 11.41
N GLY A 28 16.24 0.50 12.30
CA GLY A 28 16.80 -0.83 12.56
C GLY A 28 15.78 -1.85 13.09
N TRP A 29 14.75 -1.38 13.81
CA TRP A 29 13.68 -2.22 14.35
C TRP A 29 12.47 -2.32 13.42
N THR A 30 12.34 -1.38 12.49
CA THR A 30 11.20 -1.31 11.57
C THR A 30 11.16 -2.50 10.62
N ALA A 31 12.29 -2.95 10.11
CA ALA A 31 12.36 -4.08 9.18
C ALA A 31 11.85 -5.41 9.80
N PRO A 32 12.30 -5.84 10.99
CA PRO A 32 11.75 -7.02 11.67
C PRO A 32 10.25 -6.90 11.98
N LEU A 33 9.79 -5.70 12.38
CA LEU A 33 8.38 -5.46 12.66
C LEU A 33 7.52 -5.57 11.40
N PHE A 34 7.99 -5.07 10.25
CA PHE A 34 7.31 -5.26 8.98
C PHE A 34 7.22 -6.72 8.57
N VAL A 35 8.30 -7.50 8.72
CA VAL A 35 8.27 -8.93 8.44
C VAL A 35 7.22 -9.62 9.32
N LEU A 36 7.22 -9.35 10.61
CA LEU A 36 6.23 -9.89 11.55
C LEU A 36 4.80 -9.50 11.16
N PHE A 37 4.58 -8.24 10.82
CA PHE A 37 3.28 -7.72 10.36
C PHE A 37 2.79 -8.47 9.11
N PHE A 38 3.62 -8.65 8.10
CA PHE A 38 3.24 -9.34 6.87
C PHE A 38 3.00 -10.83 7.10
N VAL A 39 3.80 -11.48 7.95
CA VAL A 39 3.59 -12.89 8.32
C VAL A 39 2.26 -13.08 9.05
N LEU A 40 1.96 -12.24 10.03
CA LEU A 40 0.69 -12.30 10.76
C LEU A 40 -0.51 -12.00 9.84
N SER A 41 -0.40 -10.96 9.01
CA SER A 41 -1.45 -10.62 8.03
C SER A 41 -1.68 -11.76 7.03
N GLY A 42 -0.62 -12.44 6.62
CA GLY A 42 -0.73 -13.62 5.75
C GLY A 42 -1.37 -14.82 6.47
N ALA A 43 -1.07 -15.02 7.75
CA ALA A 43 -1.66 -16.08 8.54
C ALA A 43 -3.17 -15.88 8.81
N GLU A 44 -3.64 -14.64 8.84
CA GLU A 44 -5.07 -14.30 8.98
C GLU A 44 -5.88 -14.50 7.70
N LEU A 45 -5.20 -14.70 6.55
CA LEU A 45 -5.86 -14.93 5.28
C LEU A 45 -6.54 -16.30 5.26
N ASP A 46 -7.87 -16.28 5.28
CA ASP A 46 -8.68 -17.50 5.13
C ASP A 46 -8.77 -17.91 3.65
N LEU A 47 -7.97 -18.90 3.27
CA LEU A 47 -7.96 -19.46 1.93
C LEU A 47 -9.26 -20.19 1.55
N SER A 48 -10.18 -20.42 2.49
CA SER A 48 -11.49 -20.99 2.21
C SER A 48 -12.33 -20.10 1.27
N VAL A 49 -12.05 -18.82 1.28
CA VAL A 49 -12.65 -17.81 0.36
C VAL A 49 -12.45 -18.19 -1.11
N LEU A 50 -11.33 -18.83 -1.44
CA LEU A 50 -11.03 -19.28 -2.81
C LEU A 50 -11.93 -20.42 -3.29
N ARG A 51 -12.68 -21.09 -2.41
CA ARG A 51 -13.61 -22.15 -2.78
C ARG A 51 -14.95 -21.65 -3.29
N ASN A 52 -15.31 -20.40 -3.03
CA ASN A 52 -16.59 -19.83 -3.44
C ASN A 52 -16.46 -19.07 -4.77
N PRO A 53 -16.95 -19.64 -5.91
CA PRO A 53 -16.79 -19.00 -7.22
C PRO A 53 -17.48 -17.64 -7.33
N SER A 54 -18.59 -17.43 -6.61
CA SER A 54 -19.26 -16.12 -6.57
C SER A 54 -18.41 -15.04 -5.90
N VAL A 55 -17.72 -15.37 -4.82
CA VAL A 55 -16.82 -14.44 -4.11
C VAL A 55 -15.61 -14.12 -4.98
N LEU A 56 -15.08 -15.12 -5.69
CA LEU A 56 -13.96 -14.92 -6.63
C LEU A 56 -14.35 -13.96 -7.76
N LEU A 57 -15.53 -14.14 -8.35
CA LEU A 57 -16.00 -13.28 -9.44
C LEU A 57 -16.19 -11.84 -8.97
N ILE A 58 -16.87 -11.65 -7.84
CA ILE A 58 -17.08 -10.31 -7.25
C ILE A 58 -15.73 -9.70 -6.87
N GLY A 59 -14.82 -10.47 -6.28
CA GLY A 59 -13.48 -10.03 -5.91
C GLY A 59 -12.66 -9.60 -7.12
N PHE A 60 -12.73 -10.33 -8.22
CA PHE A 60 -12.03 -9.99 -9.46
C PHE A 60 -12.57 -8.68 -10.07
N ILE A 61 -13.89 -8.52 -10.15
CA ILE A 61 -14.52 -7.29 -10.62
C ILE A 61 -14.12 -6.11 -9.72
N TYR A 62 -14.15 -6.32 -8.40
CA TYR A 62 -13.74 -5.31 -7.43
C TYR A 62 -12.28 -4.87 -7.65
N ILE A 63 -11.36 -5.82 -7.85
CA ILE A 63 -9.94 -5.54 -8.12
C ILE A 63 -9.78 -4.70 -9.39
N LEU A 64 -10.46 -5.08 -10.46
CA LEU A 64 -10.38 -4.36 -11.74
C LEU A 64 -10.91 -2.93 -11.62
N VAL A 65 -12.13 -2.76 -11.11
CA VAL A 65 -12.77 -1.44 -10.98
C VAL A 65 -11.95 -0.53 -10.06
N ARG A 66 -11.47 -1.07 -8.94
CA ARG A 66 -10.66 -0.33 -7.98
C ARG A 66 -9.31 0.08 -8.56
N SER A 67 -8.62 -0.83 -9.26
CA SER A 67 -7.33 -0.55 -9.90
C SER A 67 -7.46 0.52 -10.97
N LEU A 68 -8.50 0.42 -11.81
CA LEU A 68 -8.82 1.44 -12.82
C LEU A 68 -9.14 2.79 -12.16
N GLY A 69 -9.97 2.80 -11.13
CA GLY A 69 -10.31 4.02 -10.40
C GLY A 69 -9.09 4.72 -9.79
N LYS A 70 -8.19 3.95 -9.16
CA LYS A 70 -6.94 4.48 -8.62
C LYS A 70 -6.03 5.05 -9.72
N TYR A 71 -5.87 4.30 -10.82
CA TYR A 71 -5.03 4.73 -11.92
C TYR A 71 -5.57 6.00 -12.60
N VAL A 72 -6.84 6.01 -12.96
CA VAL A 72 -7.50 7.16 -13.61
C VAL A 72 -7.52 8.38 -12.67
N GLY A 73 -7.84 8.16 -11.39
CA GLY A 73 -7.84 9.22 -10.39
C GLY A 73 -6.46 9.86 -10.20
N ALA A 74 -5.42 9.03 -10.06
CA ALA A 74 -4.04 9.52 -9.94
C ALA A 74 -3.58 10.23 -11.21
N TYR A 75 -3.85 9.65 -12.38
CA TYR A 75 -3.52 10.25 -13.67
C TYR A 75 -4.21 11.60 -13.84
N GLY A 76 -5.52 11.68 -13.61
CA GLY A 76 -6.28 12.92 -13.75
C GLY A 76 -5.82 13.99 -12.77
N SER A 77 -5.58 13.64 -11.50
CA SER A 77 -5.08 14.59 -10.51
C SER A 77 -3.70 15.14 -10.86
N CYS A 78 -2.78 14.28 -11.30
CA CYS A 78 -1.44 14.70 -11.70
C CYS A 78 -1.47 15.57 -12.98
N ALA A 79 -2.33 15.23 -13.94
CA ALA A 79 -2.48 16.00 -15.17
C ALA A 79 -3.04 17.41 -14.88
N LEU A 80 -4.03 17.52 -13.98
CA LEU A 80 -4.58 18.82 -13.56
C LEU A 80 -3.60 19.65 -12.75
N SER A 81 -2.74 19.00 -11.96
CA SER A 81 -1.72 19.67 -11.13
C SER A 81 -0.44 20.02 -11.89
N GLY A 82 -0.33 19.68 -13.19
CA GLY A 82 0.85 19.95 -13.99
C GLY A 82 2.09 19.17 -13.57
N CYS A 83 1.93 17.99 -12.98
CA CYS A 83 3.04 17.13 -12.59
C CYS A 83 3.83 16.64 -13.79
N GLY A 84 5.13 16.35 -13.60
CA GLY A 84 6.00 15.82 -14.66
C GLY A 84 5.43 14.52 -15.27
N GLY A 85 5.64 14.32 -16.58
CA GLY A 85 5.03 13.25 -17.36
C GLY A 85 5.30 11.83 -16.80
N ASN A 86 6.47 11.60 -16.20
CA ASN A 86 6.80 10.32 -15.57
C ASN A 86 5.95 10.06 -14.31
N ILE A 87 5.76 11.07 -13.47
CA ILE A 87 4.93 10.99 -12.27
C ILE A 87 3.49 10.69 -12.67
N THR A 88 2.96 11.46 -13.61
CA THR A 88 1.58 11.30 -14.11
C THR A 88 1.32 9.89 -14.63
N LYS A 89 2.29 9.27 -15.30
CA LYS A 89 2.14 7.95 -15.91
C LYS A 89 2.26 6.79 -14.89
N TYR A 90 3.17 6.89 -13.94
CA TYR A 90 3.53 5.75 -13.07
C TYR A 90 2.93 5.81 -11.67
N LEU A 91 2.53 6.99 -11.18
CA LEU A 91 1.98 7.15 -9.83
C LEU A 91 0.76 6.25 -9.57
N GLY A 92 -0.14 6.12 -10.54
CA GLY A 92 -1.32 5.26 -10.39
C GLY A 92 -0.99 3.80 -10.13
N ILE A 93 0.11 3.30 -10.72
CA ILE A 93 0.56 1.92 -10.54
C ILE A 93 1.18 1.72 -9.14
N THR A 94 1.94 2.69 -8.65
CA THR A 94 2.56 2.60 -7.32
C THR A 94 1.55 2.67 -6.17
N LEU A 95 0.34 3.18 -6.43
CA LEU A 95 -0.75 3.24 -5.46
C LEU A 95 -1.59 1.95 -5.39
N LEU A 96 -1.31 0.94 -6.23
CA LEU A 96 -2.08 -0.31 -6.25
C LEU A 96 -1.94 -1.15 -4.97
N PRO A 97 -0.72 -1.35 -4.38
CA PRO A 97 -0.57 -2.14 -3.17
C PRO A 97 -1.44 -1.60 -2.03
N GLN A 98 -2.09 -2.51 -1.31
CA GLN A 98 -2.97 -2.15 -0.19
C GLN A 98 -3.17 -3.34 0.73
N ALA A 99 -2.78 -3.21 2.00
CA ALA A 99 -2.89 -4.28 2.99
C ALA A 99 -3.52 -3.81 4.33
N GLY A 100 -2.72 -3.32 5.24
CA GLY A 100 -3.06 -3.15 6.65
C GLY A 100 -4.33 -2.36 6.94
N VAL A 101 -4.55 -1.22 6.28
CA VAL A 101 -5.75 -0.41 6.48
C VAL A 101 -6.99 -1.14 5.96
N ALA A 102 -6.88 -1.82 4.81
CA ALA A 102 -7.99 -2.58 4.25
C ALA A 102 -8.40 -3.76 5.14
N LEU A 103 -7.41 -4.46 5.72
CA LEU A 103 -7.65 -5.54 6.69
C LEU A 103 -8.34 -5.01 7.94
N GLY A 104 -7.85 -3.92 8.53
CA GLY A 104 -8.46 -3.30 9.71
C GLY A 104 -9.91 -2.85 9.47
N MET A 105 -10.19 -2.27 8.32
CA MET A 105 -11.55 -1.88 7.93
C MET A 105 -12.45 -3.09 7.66
N ALA A 106 -11.92 -4.17 7.08
CA ALA A 106 -12.66 -5.39 6.82
C ALA A 106 -13.10 -6.09 8.12
N ILE A 107 -12.27 -6.06 9.16
CA ILE A 107 -12.63 -6.57 10.50
C ILE A 107 -13.79 -5.74 11.08
N THR A 108 -13.73 -4.42 10.95
CA THR A 108 -14.79 -3.53 11.43
C THR A 108 -16.11 -3.75 10.66
N ALA A 109 -16.02 -4.02 9.36
CA ALA A 109 -17.17 -4.27 8.50
C ALA A 109 -17.91 -5.58 8.82
N GLN A 110 -17.29 -6.52 9.55
CA GLN A 110 -17.95 -7.76 9.99
C GLN A 110 -19.20 -7.52 10.84
N ALA A 111 -19.28 -6.38 11.52
CA ALA A 111 -20.45 -6.00 12.32
C ALA A 111 -21.65 -5.56 11.47
N LEU A 112 -21.48 -5.39 10.16
CA LEU A 112 -22.55 -5.02 9.23
C LEU A 112 -23.30 -6.25 8.72
N THR A 113 -24.51 -6.08 8.19
CA THR A 113 -25.41 -7.14 7.72
C THR A 113 -24.67 -7.92 6.67
N ASP A 114 -24.03 -7.81 5.79
CA ASP A 114 -23.29 -8.68 4.85
C ASP A 114 -21.77 -8.69 5.08
N GLY A 115 -21.36 -8.40 6.30
CA GLY A 115 -19.96 -8.19 6.66
C GLY A 115 -19.03 -9.35 6.32
N ALA A 116 -19.52 -10.59 6.37
CA ALA A 116 -18.75 -11.78 6.01
C ALA A 116 -18.36 -11.80 4.51
N VAL A 117 -19.28 -11.43 3.63
CA VAL A 117 -19.03 -11.37 2.18
C VAL A 117 -18.06 -10.21 1.87
N VAL A 118 -18.31 -9.04 2.45
CA VAL A 118 -17.43 -7.87 2.30
C VAL A 118 -16.02 -8.19 2.75
N ARG A 119 -15.87 -8.80 3.92
CA ARG A 119 -14.56 -9.23 4.43
C ARG A 119 -13.88 -10.17 3.46
N SER A 120 -14.59 -11.19 2.98
CA SER A 120 -14.05 -12.20 2.06
C SER A 120 -13.55 -11.58 0.75
N VAL A 121 -14.31 -10.67 0.16
CA VAL A 121 -13.93 -9.94 -1.06
C VAL A 121 -12.71 -9.05 -0.82
N VAL A 122 -12.67 -8.35 0.31
CA VAL A 122 -11.53 -7.48 0.66
C VAL A 122 -10.29 -8.32 0.91
N LEU A 123 -10.37 -9.42 1.67
CA LEU A 123 -9.25 -10.32 1.93
C LEU A 123 -8.69 -10.92 0.64
N PHE A 124 -9.54 -11.37 -0.28
CA PHE A 124 -9.13 -11.86 -1.58
C PHE A 124 -8.40 -10.77 -2.38
N SER A 125 -8.93 -9.56 -2.40
CA SER A 125 -8.28 -8.46 -3.12
C SER A 125 -6.93 -8.06 -2.51
N VAL A 126 -6.82 -8.07 -1.18
CA VAL A 126 -5.56 -7.83 -0.47
C VAL A 126 -4.52 -8.88 -0.84
N LEU A 127 -4.89 -10.17 -0.85
CA LEU A 127 -3.99 -11.25 -1.27
C LEU A 127 -3.40 -10.98 -2.67
N VAL A 128 -4.25 -10.65 -3.64
CA VAL A 128 -3.81 -10.35 -5.00
C VAL A 128 -2.90 -9.11 -5.04
N TYR A 129 -3.26 -8.05 -4.34
CA TYR A 129 -2.45 -6.82 -4.29
C TYR A 129 -1.10 -7.02 -3.61
N GLU A 130 -1.03 -7.84 -2.57
CA GLU A 130 0.23 -8.16 -1.88
C GLU A 130 1.17 -9.03 -2.73
N LEU A 131 0.62 -9.95 -3.52
CA LEU A 131 1.43 -10.79 -4.41
C LEU A 131 1.95 -10.03 -5.63
N VAL A 132 1.09 -9.24 -6.26
CA VAL A 132 1.40 -8.60 -7.56
C VAL A 132 1.89 -7.15 -7.38
N GLY A 133 1.38 -6.45 -6.37
CA GLY A 133 1.60 -5.03 -6.13
C GLY A 133 3.06 -4.61 -5.99
N PRO A 134 3.86 -5.24 -5.13
CA PRO A 134 5.27 -4.89 -4.95
C PRO A 134 6.09 -5.05 -6.24
N ALA A 135 5.82 -6.10 -7.02
CA ALA A 135 6.50 -6.34 -8.30
C ALA A 135 6.16 -5.26 -9.34
N LEU A 136 4.88 -4.87 -9.43
CA LEU A 136 4.43 -3.80 -10.32
C LEU A 136 4.98 -2.45 -9.89
N THR A 137 4.96 -2.15 -8.59
CA THR A 137 5.51 -0.90 -8.02
C THR A 137 6.99 -0.78 -8.31
N LYS A 138 7.77 -1.84 -8.06
CA LYS A 138 9.21 -1.85 -8.37
C LYS A 138 9.46 -1.59 -9.85
N ARG A 139 8.73 -2.24 -10.76
CA ARG A 139 8.86 -2.01 -12.20
C ARG A 139 8.48 -0.59 -12.60
N ALA A 140 7.41 -0.05 -12.03
CA ALA A 140 6.98 1.32 -12.30
C ALA A 140 8.02 2.35 -11.85
N LEU A 141 8.61 2.19 -10.66
CA LEU A 141 9.65 3.06 -10.13
C LEU A 141 10.96 2.98 -10.93
N LEU A 142 11.35 1.77 -11.38
CA LEU A 142 12.49 1.59 -12.28
C LEU A 142 12.25 2.28 -13.63
N ALA A 143 11.06 2.14 -14.20
CA ALA A 143 10.69 2.77 -15.47
C ALA A 143 10.54 4.30 -15.35
N ALA A 144 10.18 4.80 -14.17
CA ALA A 144 10.16 6.23 -13.88
C ALA A 144 11.56 6.84 -13.65
N GLY A 145 12.59 6.01 -13.44
CA GLY A 145 13.95 6.44 -13.13
C GLY A 145 14.17 6.89 -11.68
N GLU A 146 13.20 6.60 -10.80
CA GLU A 146 13.26 6.98 -9.37
C GLU A 146 14.11 6.01 -8.53
N ILE A 147 14.28 4.78 -9.00
CA ILE A 147 15.10 3.75 -8.33
C ILE A 147 16.10 3.19 -9.34
N GLN A 148 17.34 3.00 -8.91
CA GLN A 148 18.33 2.27 -9.67
C GLN A 148 18.15 0.76 -9.49
N PRO A 149 18.57 -0.09 -10.46
CA PRO A 149 18.47 -1.56 -10.36
C PRO A 149 19.07 -2.14 -9.08
N GLU A 150 20.06 -1.44 -8.52
CA GLU A 150 20.79 -1.80 -7.29
C GLU A 150 20.04 -1.44 -6.00
N GLY A 151 18.80 -0.95 -6.07
CA GLY A 151 17.96 -0.62 -4.92
C GLY A 151 18.26 0.71 -4.23
N ARG A 152 19.14 1.54 -4.79
CA ARG A 152 19.43 2.90 -4.29
C ARG A 152 18.43 3.90 -4.86
N THR A 153 17.91 4.78 -4.02
CA THR A 153 17.04 5.88 -4.47
C THR A 153 17.88 6.99 -5.12
N SER A 154 17.39 7.57 -6.22
CA SER A 154 18.05 8.69 -6.92
C SER A 154 18.28 9.92 -6.02
N ALA A 155 17.46 10.11 -4.99
CA ALA A 155 17.60 11.19 -4.02
C ALA A 155 18.86 11.08 -3.14
N ARG A 156 19.33 9.85 -2.83
CA ARG A 156 20.55 9.63 -2.05
C ARG A 156 21.85 9.82 -2.84
N THR A 157 21.79 9.80 -4.15
CA THR A 157 22.97 9.95 -5.02
C THR A 157 23.32 11.43 -5.30
N LYS A 158 22.43 12.37 -4.97
CA LYS A 158 22.68 13.82 -5.15
C LYS A 158 23.50 14.45 -4.02
N ASN A 159 23.69 13.75 -2.90
CA ASN A 159 24.37 14.27 -1.69
C ASN A 159 25.65 13.48 -1.33
N ALA A 160 26.24 12.75 -2.27
CA ALA A 160 27.51 12.03 -2.07
C ALA A 160 28.62 12.64 -2.95
#